data_7dd562eaf73ccae3e3de6de0fe2fd8af
#
_entry.id   7dd562eaf73ccae3e3de6de0fe2fd8af
#
_cell.length_a   1.000
_cell.length_b   1.000
_cell.length_c   1.000
_cell.angle_alpha   90.00
_cell.angle_beta   90.00
_cell.angle_gamma   90.00
#
_symmetry.space_group_name_H-M   'P 1'
#
loop_
_entity.id
_entity.type
_entity.pdbx_description
1 polymer ?
#
loop_
_entity_poly.entity_id
_entity_poly.type
_entity_poly.pdbx_seq_one_letter_code
_entity_poly.pdbx_strand_id
1 'polypeptide(L)'
;MIRIVGLAALAIGLALTPFGEGQGQETAREACIERCRTQPQAQDPELERQEIVSLEREAARAIQLNSGTFFYRIYSDDFAGTLSHGQQINKLQWIAAVESPLVKRESFNISDIKVRIFRDTAVATCLWSSRFIVNGQHFSSQIRAMRVYINTPNGWHVVSSQTTNLPPDVQQPL
;
A
#
# COMPACT_ATOMS: atom_id res chain seq x y z
N MET A 1 -79.65 -52.67 -25.25
CA MET A 1 -80.63 -52.50 -24.12
C MET A 1 -79.85 -52.54 -22.81
N ILE A 2 -80.25 -51.71 -21.89
CA ILE A 2 -79.92 -51.64 -20.49
C ILE A 2 -78.67 -50.78 -20.14
N ARG A 3 -79.01 -49.64 -19.61
CA ARG A 3 -78.16 -48.63 -18.90
C ARG A 3 -77.89 -49.19 -17.50
N ILE A 4 -76.65 -48.97 -17.01
CA ILE A 4 -76.40 -48.93 -15.57
C ILE A 4 -75.58 -47.69 -15.29
N VAL A 5 -76.15 -46.87 -14.41
CA VAL A 5 -75.61 -45.64 -13.88
C VAL A 5 -74.68 -46.00 -12.73
N GLY A 6 -73.45 -45.54 -12.77
CA GLY A 6 -72.46 -45.69 -11.67
C GLY A 6 -72.17 -44.37 -11.01
N LEU A 7 -72.42 -44.28 -9.72
CA LEU A 7 -72.27 -43.15 -8.82
C LEU A 7 -70.76 -42.70 -8.72
N ALA A 8 -70.55 -41.41 -8.88
CA ALA A 8 -69.26 -40.82 -8.61
C ALA A 8 -69.14 -40.44 -7.10
N ALA A 9 -68.18 -41.03 -6.43
CA ALA A 9 -67.78 -40.59 -5.07
C ALA A 9 -66.75 -39.51 -5.14
N LEU A 10 -67.12 -38.34 -4.63
CA LEU A 10 -66.20 -37.15 -4.49
C LEU A 10 -65.33 -37.34 -3.23
N ALA A 11 -64.09 -37.68 -3.39
CA ALA A 11 -63.12 -37.64 -2.30
C ALA A 11 -62.44 -36.21 -2.25
N ILE A 12 -62.80 -35.44 -1.24
CA ILE A 12 -62.14 -34.15 -0.94
C ILE A 12 -60.84 -34.47 -0.21
N GLY A 13 -59.74 -34.44 -0.93
CA GLY A 13 -58.40 -34.49 -0.35
C GLY A 13 -57.97 -33.11 0.13
N LEU A 14 -57.89 -32.89 1.44
CA LEU A 14 -57.23 -31.73 2.05
C LEU A 14 -55.73 -31.90 1.81
N ALA A 15 -55.17 -31.13 0.88
CA ALA A 15 -53.72 -30.98 0.75
C ALA A 15 -53.22 -30.00 1.81
N LEU A 16 -52.59 -30.51 2.86
CA LEU A 16 -51.77 -29.75 3.79
C LEU A 16 -50.49 -29.33 3.05
N THR A 17 -50.37 -28.08 2.64
CA THR A 17 -49.13 -27.49 2.16
C THR A 17 -48.22 -27.27 3.34
N PRO A 18 -46.96 -27.80 3.35
CA PRO A 18 -46.01 -27.44 4.37
C PRO A 18 -45.60 -26.00 4.14
N PHE A 19 -45.72 -25.19 5.19
CA PHE A 19 -45.26 -23.79 5.28
C PHE A 19 -43.74 -23.78 5.13
N GLY A 20 -43.22 -23.42 3.96
CA GLY A 20 -41.80 -23.34 3.66
C GLY A 20 -41.26 -21.96 4.02
N GLU A 21 -41.22 -21.56 5.30
CA GLU A 21 -40.66 -20.29 5.75
C GLU A 21 -39.17 -20.32 6.10
N GLY A 22 -38.46 -21.46 5.92
CA GLY A 22 -37.06 -21.59 6.32
C GLY A 22 -36.00 -21.29 5.24
N GLN A 23 -36.32 -21.54 3.99
CA GLN A 23 -35.29 -21.51 2.92
C GLN A 23 -34.95 -20.10 2.40
N GLY A 24 -35.88 -19.16 2.50
CA GLY A 24 -35.63 -17.77 2.05
C GLY A 24 -34.74 -16.94 2.98
N GLN A 25 -34.72 -17.26 4.28
CA GLN A 25 -33.88 -16.56 5.26
C GLN A 25 -32.43 -17.05 5.28
N GLU A 26 -32.20 -18.32 4.99
CA GLU A 26 -30.87 -18.92 4.96
C GLU A 26 -30.09 -18.44 3.73
N THR A 27 -30.71 -18.40 2.56
CA THR A 27 -30.10 -17.85 1.34
C THR A 27 -29.84 -16.34 1.42
N ALA A 28 -30.69 -15.59 2.11
CA ALA A 28 -30.47 -14.14 2.34
C ALA A 28 -29.32 -13.88 3.32
N ARG A 29 -29.15 -14.74 4.34
CA ARG A 29 -28.00 -14.66 5.28
C ARG A 29 -26.69 -15.04 4.60
N GLU A 30 -26.66 -16.10 3.81
CA GLU A 30 -25.47 -16.51 3.04
C GLU A 30 -25.07 -15.45 2.01
N ALA A 31 -26.02 -14.85 1.29
CA ALA A 31 -25.76 -13.75 0.37
C ALA A 31 -25.26 -12.48 1.09
N CYS A 32 -25.70 -12.23 2.31
CA CYS A 32 -25.20 -11.11 3.13
C CYS A 32 -23.78 -11.35 3.63
N ILE A 33 -23.48 -12.58 4.07
CA ILE A 33 -22.15 -12.99 4.52
C ILE A 33 -21.15 -12.95 3.35
N GLU A 34 -21.56 -13.41 2.17
CA GLU A 34 -20.74 -13.39 0.97
C GLU A 34 -20.47 -11.94 0.50
N ARG A 35 -21.46 -11.03 0.58
CA ARG A 35 -21.26 -9.60 0.32
C ARG A 35 -20.29 -8.94 1.32
N CYS A 36 -20.33 -9.34 2.57
CA CYS A 36 -19.38 -8.84 3.59
C CYS A 36 -17.96 -9.39 3.36
N ARG A 37 -17.82 -10.60 2.76
CA ARG A 37 -16.51 -11.18 2.40
C ARG A 37 -15.90 -10.56 1.14
N THR A 38 -16.74 -10.13 0.20
CA THR A 38 -16.30 -9.62 -1.10
C THR A 38 -16.18 -8.11 -1.18
N GLN A 39 -16.65 -7.37 -0.17
CA GLN A 39 -16.31 -5.95 -0.06
C GLN A 39 -14.85 -5.85 0.41
N PRO A 40 -13.94 -5.24 -0.39
CA PRO A 40 -12.65 -4.82 0.13
C PRO A 40 -12.95 -3.96 1.36
N GLN A 41 -12.52 -4.39 2.54
CA GLN A 41 -12.61 -3.54 3.73
C GLN A 41 -11.89 -2.24 3.33
N ALA A 42 -12.63 -1.14 3.28
CA ALA A 42 -12.04 0.17 3.15
C ALA A 42 -11.06 0.30 4.32
N GLN A 43 -9.76 0.17 4.04
CA GLN A 43 -8.74 0.33 5.05
C GLN A 43 -8.89 1.73 5.62
N ASP A 44 -8.76 1.87 6.94
CA ASP A 44 -8.81 3.17 7.59
C ASP A 44 -7.69 4.05 6.98
N PRO A 45 -8.03 5.19 6.34
CA PRO A 45 -7.03 6.06 5.71
C PRO A 45 -5.95 6.54 6.68
N GLU A 46 -6.24 6.55 7.98
CA GLU A 46 -5.26 6.92 9.01
C GLU A 46 -4.27 5.78 9.27
N LEU A 47 -4.73 4.53 9.28
CA LEU A 47 -3.84 3.36 9.39
C LEU A 47 -2.92 3.25 8.17
N GLU A 48 -3.46 3.45 6.96
CA GLU A 48 -2.66 3.48 5.73
C GLU A 48 -1.60 4.58 5.77
N ARG A 49 -1.97 5.78 6.25
CA ARG A 49 -1.02 6.89 6.40
C ARG A 49 0.10 6.55 7.37
N GLN A 50 -0.22 5.93 8.50
CA GLN A 50 0.76 5.51 9.51
C GLN A 50 1.69 4.41 8.96
N GLU A 51 1.18 3.51 8.14
CA GLU A 51 1.99 2.50 7.46
C GLU A 51 3.01 3.14 6.54
N ILE A 52 2.61 4.08 5.67
CA ILE A 52 3.54 4.82 4.80
C ILE A 52 4.58 5.60 5.62
N VAL A 53 4.17 6.25 6.72
CA VAL A 53 5.12 6.93 7.63
C VAL A 53 6.14 5.95 8.22
N SER A 54 5.71 4.74 8.57
CA SER A 54 6.61 3.67 9.04
C SER A 54 7.59 3.23 7.96
N LEU A 55 7.12 3.04 6.71
CA LEU A 55 7.97 2.71 5.57
C LEU A 55 9.01 3.80 5.29
N GLU A 56 8.64 5.08 5.38
CA GLU A 56 9.57 6.20 5.24
C GLU A 56 10.69 6.17 6.30
N ARG A 57 10.34 5.86 7.56
CA ARG A 57 11.31 5.74 8.65
C ARG A 57 12.21 4.51 8.48
N GLU A 58 11.64 3.39 8.02
CA GLU A 58 12.42 2.17 7.73
C GLU A 58 13.40 2.41 6.59
N ALA A 59 12.98 3.11 5.51
CA ALA A 59 13.85 3.53 4.42
C ALA A 59 15.03 4.37 4.91
N ALA A 60 14.77 5.36 5.78
CA ALA A 60 15.83 6.19 6.33
C ALA A 60 16.84 5.37 7.15
N ARG A 61 16.35 4.43 7.96
CA ARG A 61 17.23 3.51 8.70
C ARG A 61 18.04 2.61 7.78
N ALA A 62 17.43 2.08 6.71
CA ALA A 62 18.12 1.27 5.71
C ALA A 62 19.24 2.06 5.00
N ILE A 63 18.99 3.33 4.65
CA ILE A 63 20.02 4.23 4.10
C ILE A 63 21.14 4.45 5.11
N GLN A 64 20.82 4.74 6.37
CA GLN A 64 21.81 4.95 7.43
C GLN A 64 22.73 3.73 7.60
N LEU A 65 22.19 2.51 7.44
CA LEU A 65 22.92 1.25 7.61
C LEU A 65 23.58 0.75 6.32
N ASN A 66 23.51 1.47 5.22
CA ASN A 66 23.95 1.04 3.89
C ASN A 66 23.32 -0.31 3.47
N SER A 67 22.06 -0.57 3.80
CA SER A 67 21.36 -1.83 3.54
C SER A 67 20.35 -1.69 2.41
N GLY A 68 20.54 -2.48 1.34
CA GLY A 68 19.62 -2.55 0.21
C GLY A 68 18.36 -3.38 0.47
N THR A 69 18.34 -4.22 1.51
CA THR A 69 17.28 -5.23 1.77
C THR A 69 15.87 -4.62 1.77
N PHE A 70 15.69 -3.46 2.41
CA PHE A 70 14.41 -2.75 2.42
C PHE A 70 13.96 -2.40 0.99
N PHE A 71 14.86 -1.87 0.17
CA PHE A 71 14.56 -1.40 -1.18
C PHE A 71 14.28 -2.55 -2.14
N TYR A 72 14.92 -3.71 -1.97
CA TYR A 72 14.58 -4.93 -2.71
C TYR A 72 13.12 -5.34 -2.48
N ARG A 73 12.64 -5.24 -1.24
CA ARG A 73 11.29 -5.64 -0.84
C ARG A 73 10.22 -4.63 -1.27
N ILE A 74 10.47 -3.33 -1.06
CA ILE A 74 9.44 -2.28 -1.14
C ILE A 74 9.42 -1.56 -2.48
N TYR A 75 10.54 -1.47 -3.20
CA TYR A 75 10.55 -0.81 -4.50
C TYR A 75 10.06 -1.78 -5.57
N SER A 76 9.15 -1.31 -6.45
CA SER A 76 8.68 -2.12 -7.58
C SER A 76 9.81 -2.35 -8.59
N ASP A 77 9.70 -3.40 -9.42
CA ASP A 77 10.75 -3.73 -10.39
C ASP A 77 10.84 -2.70 -11.52
N ASP A 78 9.75 -2.00 -11.81
CA ASP A 78 9.64 -0.89 -12.76
C ASP A 78 9.87 0.49 -12.12
N PHE A 79 10.40 0.53 -10.89
CA PHE A 79 10.70 1.78 -10.19
C PHE A 79 11.56 2.72 -11.04
N ALA A 80 11.15 4.00 -11.08
CA ALA A 80 11.90 5.09 -11.68
C ALA A 80 12.11 6.23 -10.68
N GLY A 81 13.39 6.60 -10.46
CA GLY A 81 13.77 7.69 -9.56
C GLY A 81 14.50 8.81 -10.30
N THR A 82 14.38 10.03 -9.78
CA THR A 82 15.18 11.17 -10.20
C THR A 82 15.95 11.73 -9.01
N LEU A 83 17.27 11.69 -9.10
CA LEU A 83 18.16 12.24 -8.09
C LEU A 83 18.21 13.77 -8.13
N SER A 84 18.69 14.39 -7.04
CA SER A 84 18.69 15.85 -6.84
C SER A 84 19.50 16.64 -7.87
N HIS A 85 20.36 15.97 -8.63
CA HIS A 85 21.13 16.55 -9.74
C HIS A 85 20.56 16.18 -11.12
N GLY A 86 19.35 15.61 -11.19
CA GLY A 86 18.61 15.31 -12.42
C GLY A 86 18.86 13.92 -13.02
N GLN A 87 19.78 13.13 -12.49
CA GLN A 87 20.03 11.78 -12.99
C GLN A 87 18.82 10.89 -12.73
N GLN A 88 18.36 10.17 -13.75
CA GLN A 88 17.35 9.12 -13.62
C GLN A 88 18.02 7.79 -13.24
N ILE A 89 17.36 7.04 -12.38
CA ILE A 89 17.83 5.74 -11.87
C ILE A 89 16.68 4.75 -11.77
N ASN A 90 17.02 3.48 -11.93
CA ASN A 90 16.12 2.35 -11.67
C ASN A 90 16.35 1.77 -10.24
N LYS A 91 15.58 0.75 -9.88
CA LYS A 91 15.65 0.05 -8.60
C LYS A 91 17.07 -0.44 -8.25
N LEU A 92 17.71 -1.14 -9.19
CA LEU A 92 19.04 -1.72 -8.94
C LEU A 92 20.12 -0.63 -8.77
N GLN A 93 20.03 0.44 -9.54
CA GLN A 93 20.94 1.59 -9.42
C GLN A 93 20.74 2.32 -8.09
N TRP A 94 19.48 2.47 -7.63
CA TRP A 94 19.19 3.01 -6.30
C TRP A 94 19.80 2.17 -5.19
N ILE A 95 19.61 0.84 -5.24
CA ILE A 95 20.15 -0.09 -4.25
C ILE A 95 21.68 -0.03 -4.24
N ALA A 96 22.32 -0.07 -5.41
CA ALA A 96 23.77 0.07 -5.52
C ALA A 96 24.30 1.38 -4.93
N ALA A 97 23.56 2.48 -5.10
CA ALA A 97 23.93 3.77 -4.49
C ALA A 97 23.78 3.75 -2.95
N VAL A 98 22.77 3.05 -2.43
CA VAL A 98 22.60 2.88 -0.98
C VAL A 98 23.71 2.01 -0.39
N GLU A 99 24.05 0.92 -1.02
CA GLU A 99 25.05 -0.07 -0.55
C GLU A 99 26.48 0.33 -0.86
N SER A 100 26.71 1.47 -1.52
CA SER A 100 28.04 1.91 -1.92
C SER A 100 29.00 2.00 -0.73
N PRO A 101 30.12 1.27 -0.73
CA PRO A 101 31.13 1.34 0.31
C PRO A 101 31.94 2.64 0.27
N LEU A 102 31.81 3.42 -0.81
CA LEU A 102 32.52 4.69 -0.98
C LEU A 102 31.89 5.80 -0.12
N VAL A 103 30.66 5.62 0.36
CA VAL A 103 29.93 6.60 1.17
C VAL A 103 29.83 6.09 2.61
N LYS A 104 30.63 6.67 3.50
CA LYS A 104 30.50 6.41 4.94
C LYS A 104 29.49 7.39 5.52
N ARG A 105 28.30 6.88 5.88
CA ARG A 105 27.24 7.70 6.47
C ARG A 105 27.49 7.91 7.96
N GLU A 106 27.58 9.17 8.37
CA GLU A 106 27.70 9.56 9.78
C GLU A 106 26.32 9.74 10.41
N SER A 107 25.39 10.35 9.67
CA SER A 107 23.99 10.46 10.07
C SER A 107 23.07 10.53 8.85
N PHE A 108 21.87 9.99 8.98
CA PHE A 108 20.77 10.16 8.02
C PHE A 108 19.46 10.26 8.81
N ASN A 109 18.85 11.44 8.80
CA ASN A 109 17.62 11.73 9.52
C ASN A 109 16.51 12.08 8.55
N ILE A 110 15.28 11.76 8.94
CA ILE A 110 14.08 12.09 8.21
C ILE A 110 13.15 12.91 9.10
N SER A 111 12.59 13.98 8.57
CA SER A 111 11.65 14.86 9.25
C SER A 111 10.60 15.41 8.29
N ASP A 112 9.61 16.14 8.80
CA ASP A 112 8.54 16.76 8.02
C ASP A 112 7.87 15.79 7.05
N ILE A 113 7.55 14.57 7.54
CA ILE A 113 6.89 13.53 6.75
C ILE A 113 5.41 13.91 6.59
N LYS A 114 4.97 14.07 5.35
CA LYS A 114 3.58 14.34 4.97
C LYS A 114 3.11 13.28 3.99
N VAL A 115 1.99 12.65 4.28
CA VAL A 115 1.41 11.58 3.44
C VAL A 115 0.02 11.97 3.01
N ARG A 116 -0.28 11.80 1.74
CA ARG A 116 -1.62 11.94 1.15
C ARG A 116 -1.99 10.63 0.46
N ILE A 117 -3.17 10.11 0.78
CA ILE A 117 -3.71 8.87 0.20
C ILE A 117 -4.76 9.23 -0.85
N PHE A 118 -4.69 8.57 -2.01
CA PHE A 118 -5.59 8.70 -3.14
C PHE A 118 -6.01 7.30 -3.61
N ARG A 119 -6.95 6.68 -2.91
CA ARG A 119 -7.38 5.29 -3.11
C ARG A 119 -6.19 4.33 -2.90
N ASP A 120 -5.77 3.64 -3.95
CA ASP A 120 -4.65 2.70 -4.00
C ASP A 120 -3.27 3.37 -4.23
N THR A 121 -3.22 4.69 -4.20
CA THR A 121 -1.99 5.46 -4.40
C THR A 121 -1.72 6.37 -3.21
N ALA A 122 -0.44 6.44 -2.78
CA ALA A 122 -0.01 7.40 -1.77
C ALA A 122 1.15 8.25 -2.28
N VAL A 123 1.15 9.53 -1.88
CA VAL A 123 2.26 10.44 -2.10
C VAL A 123 2.83 10.85 -0.75
N ALA A 124 4.07 10.49 -0.49
CA ALA A 124 4.83 10.90 0.68
C ALA A 124 5.86 11.95 0.32
N THR A 125 5.95 13.02 1.12
CA THR A 125 7.03 14.00 1.05
C THR A 125 7.71 14.11 2.40
N CYS A 126 9.03 14.32 2.40
CA CYS A 126 9.81 14.44 3.63
C CYS A 126 11.07 15.27 3.42
N LEU A 127 11.71 15.64 4.50
CA LEU A 127 13.03 16.26 4.52
C LEU A 127 14.06 15.23 4.96
N TRP A 128 15.10 15.04 4.16
CA TRP A 128 16.30 14.27 4.50
C TRP A 128 17.40 15.22 4.91
N SER A 129 18.02 14.93 6.05
CA SER A 129 19.22 15.63 6.52
C SER A 129 20.31 14.59 6.74
N SER A 130 21.43 14.72 6.04
CA SER A 130 22.51 13.72 6.09
C SER A 130 23.88 14.35 6.25
N ARG A 131 24.75 13.61 6.97
CA ARG A 131 26.20 13.81 7.01
C ARG A 131 26.89 12.55 6.56
N PHE A 132 27.89 12.71 5.71
CA PHE A 132 28.62 11.58 5.15
C PHE A 132 30.04 11.95 4.75
N ILE A 133 30.91 10.93 4.63
CA ILE A 133 32.30 11.06 4.20
C ILE A 133 32.45 10.35 2.87
N VAL A 134 33.07 11.02 1.91
CA VAL A 134 33.52 10.45 0.63
C VAL A 134 34.97 10.83 0.42
N ASN A 135 35.84 9.83 0.17
CA ASN A 135 37.29 10.05 -0.01
C ASN A 135 37.95 10.86 1.10
N GLY A 136 37.50 10.67 2.37
CA GLY A 136 38.02 11.39 3.53
C GLY A 136 37.48 12.81 3.71
N GLN A 137 36.66 13.32 2.82
CA GLN A 137 36.02 14.64 2.92
C GLN A 137 34.62 14.53 3.51
N HIS A 138 34.30 15.45 4.44
CA HIS A 138 32.98 15.54 5.08
C HIS A 138 32.01 16.37 4.25
N PHE A 139 30.83 15.87 4.10
CA PHE A 139 29.71 16.52 3.41
C PHE A 139 28.47 16.52 4.29
N SER A 140 27.65 17.56 4.12
CA SER A 140 26.28 17.62 4.65
C SER A 140 25.33 17.98 3.53
N SER A 141 24.10 17.45 3.58
CA SER A 141 23.07 17.81 2.63
C SER A 141 21.69 17.80 3.26
N GLN A 142 20.84 18.68 2.75
CA GLN A 142 19.39 18.65 3.00
C GLN A 142 18.65 18.54 1.67
N ILE A 143 17.74 17.57 1.62
CA ILE A 143 17.07 17.17 0.40
C ILE A 143 15.56 17.05 0.69
N ARG A 144 14.73 17.72 -0.10
CA ARG A 144 13.30 17.42 -0.15
C ARG A 144 13.11 16.18 -1.03
N ALA A 145 12.53 15.13 -0.46
CA ALA A 145 12.22 13.91 -1.17
C ALA A 145 10.70 13.77 -1.34
N MET A 146 10.29 13.20 -2.47
CA MET A 146 8.92 12.78 -2.75
C MET A 146 8.94 11.33 -3.24
N ARG A 147 8.03 10.50 -2.74
CA ARG A 147 7.80 9.13 -3.20
C ARG A 147 6.34 8.91 -3.54
N VAL A 148 6.12 8.12 -4.58
CA VAL A 148 4.81 7.62 -4.97
C VAL A 148 4.75 6.15 -4.67
N TYR A 149 3.74 5.76 -3.91
CA TYR A 149 3.43 4.39 -3.55
C TYR A 149 2.17 3.93 -4.26
N ILE A 150 2.10 2.65 -4.59
CA ILE A 150 0.88 1.95 -4.98
C ILE A 150 0.58 0.84 -3.99
N ASN A 151 -0.70 0.66 -3.65
CA ASN A 151 -1.17 -0.44 -2.83
C ASN A 151 -1.47 -1.63 -3.74
N THR A 152 -0.89 -2.78 -3.41
CA THR A 152 -1.05 -4.05 -4.12
C THR A 152 -1.56 -5.10 -3.14
N PRO A 153 -1.97 -6.29 -3.59
CA PRO A 153 -2.29 -7.39 -2.68
C PRO A 153 -1.15 -7.77 -1.71
N ASN A 154 0.09 -7.37 -2.02
CA ASN A 154 1.29 -7.61 -1.19
C ASN A 154 1.70 -6.39 -0.35
N GLY A 155 0.84 -5.36 -0.24
CA GLY A 155 1.08 -4.12 0.48
C GLY A 155 1.60 -2.98 -0.40
N TRP A 156 2.08 -1.92 0.23
CA TRP A 156 2.54 -0.71 -0.43
C TRP A 156 3.92 -0.88 -1.07
N HIS A 157 4.04 -0.51 -2.35
CA HIS A 157 5.30 -0.50 -3.10
C HIS A 157 5.61 0.87 -3.67
N VAL A 158 6.89 1.27 -3.63
CA VAL A 158 7.37 2.52 -4.22
C VAL A 158 7.56 2.32 -5.73
N VAL A 159 6.84 3.10 -6.53
CA VAL A 159 6.95 3.08 -8.00
C VAL A 159 7.76 4.24 -8.54
N SER A 160 7.81 5.36 -7.82
CA SER A 160 8.60 6.52 -8.25
C SER A 160 9.13 7.32 -7.07
N SER A 161 10.26 7.99 -7.28
CA SER A 161 10.78 8.97 -6.35
C SER A 161 11.45 10.14 -7.06
N GLN A 162 11.39 11.30 -6.41
CA GLN A 162 12.13 12.47 -6.81
C GLN A 162 12.78 13.15 -5.61
N THR A 163 14.00 13.61 -5.78
CA THR A 163 14.73 14.36 -4.76
C THR A 163 15.16 15.72 -5.31
N THR A 164 15.20 16.73 -4.43
CA THR A 164 15.61 18.09 -4.75
C THR A 164 16.49 18.63 -3.64
N ASN A 165 17.68 19.12 -3.96
CA ASN A 165 18.53 19.80 -2.99
C ASN A 165 17.85 21.08 -2.47
N LEU A 166 17.92 21.31 -1.18
CA LEU A 166 17.50 22.59 -0.62
C LEU A 166 18.62 23.61 -0.79
N PRO A 167 18.31 24.84 -1.28
CA PRO A 167 19.25 25.94 -1.29
C PRO A 167 19.72 26.28 0.13
N PRO A 168 20.92 26.84 0.31
CA PRO A 168 21.49 27.14 1.64
C PRO A 168 20.62 28.05 2.52
N ASP A 169 19.90 28.98 1.91
CA ASP A 169 18.98 29.91 2.57
C ASP A 169 17.67 29.27 3.07
N VAL A 170 17.35 28.05 2.60
CA VAL A 170 16.17 27.28 3.00
C VAL A 170 16.53 26.10 3.91
N GLN A 171 17.83 25.84 4.10
CA GLN A 171 18.28 24.73 4.94
C GLN A 171 17.97 25.00 6.41
N GLN A 172 17.49 23.97 7.11
CA GLN A 172 17.28 24.00 8.55
C GLN A 172 18.60 23.66 9.28
N PRO A 173 18.80 24.11 10.51
CA PRO A 173 19.94 23.65 11.33
C PRO A 173 19.93 22.11 11.45
N LEU A 174 21.08 21.50 11.32
CA LEU A 174 21.30 20.05 11.45
C LEU A 174 21.32 19.60 12.91
#